data_bdb4226204d2ee0cae9e4592b3b66706
#
_entry.id   bdb4226204d2ee0cae9e4592b3b66706
#
_cell.length_a   1.000
_cell.length_b   1.000
_cell.length_c   1.000
_cell.angle_alpha   90.00
_cell.angle_beta   90.00
_cell.angle_gamma   90.00
#
_symmetry.space_group_name_H-M   'P 1'
#
loop_
_entity.id
_entity.type
_entity.pdbx_description
1 polymer ?
#
loop_
_entity_poly.entity_id
_entity_poly.type
_entity_poly.pdbx_seq_one_letter_code
_entity_poly.pdbx_strand_id
1 'polypeptide(L)'
;MKNKLIGVWDYTVLITYLGFCSGIAGIIFALVNNPHTNEKWSFIIPLFCLMFCGLCDTFDGVVARTKKGRTKNEKRFGSQIDSLSDMVCFGVLPAVIGFRIGLKQPTWIILLVFYCLMALTRLAWFNVEEIEKEVNEALAAAENQKSRNDNENLEENPALTEEAAATVDPREKRRKFYHGLPVTNVAWIFPLVFCFKPFLGVYFGFLYAAALFVVGVLFVVKFKIKKLNAKQAVPVIILCALIFAGLVTLSVVLQLKW
;
A
#
# COMPACT_ATOMS: atom_id res chain seq x y z
N MET A 1 -11.67 -2.80 -31.46
CA MET A 1 -12.90 -2.20 -30.89
C MET A 1 -12.46 -1.03 -30.02
N LYS A 2 -12.86 0.20 -30.34
CA LYS A 2 -12.62 1.37 -29.46
C LYS A 2 -13.50 1.15 -28.21
N ASN A 3 -12.89 1.00 -27.05
CA ASN A 3 -13.62 0.91 -25.79
C ASN A 3 -14.48 2.17 -25.65
N LYS A 4 -15.79 2.00 -25.55
CA LYS A 4 -16.76 3.09 -25.32
C LYS A 4 -16.73 3.60 -23.88
N LEU A 5 -16.03 2.92 -22.98
CA LEU A 5 -15.91 3.25 -21.57
C LEU A 5 -14.55 3.90 -21.28
N ILE A 6 -14.57 4.91 -20.43
CA ILE A 6 -13.35 5.55 -19.91
C ILE A 6 -12.67 4.57 -18.94
N GLY A 7 -11.35 4.43 -19.06
CA GLY A 7 -10.53 3.61 -18.17
C GLY A 7 -10.07 2.30 -18.78
N VAL A 8 -9.28 1.57 -18.01
CA VAL A 8 -8.77 0.24 -18.34
C VAL A 8 -9.56 -0.79 -17.54
N TRP A 9 -10.27 -1.66 -18.24
CA TRP A 9 -11.15 -2.68 -17.66
C TRP A 9 -10.56 -4.07 -17.92
N ASP A 10 -9.39 -4.30 -17.33
CA ASP A 10 -8.64 -5.54 -17.46
C ASP A 10 -8.60 -6.31 -16.15
N TYR A 11 -8.37 -7.63 -16.23
CA TYR A 11 -8.20 -8.49 -15.06
C TYR A 11 -7.08 -8.00 -14.11
N THR A 12 -6.11 -7.23 -14.64
CA THR A 12 -5.01 -6.67 -13.84
C THR A 12 -5.44 -5.56 -12.88
N VAL A 13 -6.57 -4.89 -13.14
CA VAL A 13 -7.14 -3.82 -12.30
C VAL A 13 -8.32 -4.34 -11.48
N LEU A 14 -8.83 -5.52 -11.82
CA LEU A 14 -10.01 -6.10 -11.14
C LEU A 14 -9.75 -6.36 -9.65
N ILE A 15 -8.52 -6.79 -9.29
CA ILE A 15 -8.16 -7.05 -7.90
C ILE A 15 -8.13 -5.74 -7.11
N THR A 16 -7.59 -4.66 -7.68
CA THR A 16 -7.59 -3.33 -7.06
C THR A 16 -9.03 -2.85 -6.84
N TYR A 17 -9.93 -3.04 -7.81
CA TYR A 17 -11.35 -2.72 -7.64
C TYR A 17 -12.01 -3.54 -6.54
N LEU A 18 -11.68 -4.83 -6.41
CA LEU A 18 -12.20 -5.69 -5.36
C LEU A 18 -11.71 -5.21 -3.97
N GLY A 19 -10.45 -4.84 -3.85
CA GLY A 19 -9.89 -4.20 -2.65
C GLY A 19 -10.62 -2.90 -2.30
N PHE A 20 -10.81 -2.02 -3.28
CA PHE A 20 -11.54 -0.77 -3.11
C PHE A 20 -12.98 -1.00 -2.62
N CYS A 21 -13.72 -1.92 -3.25
CA CYS A 21 -15.08 -2.27 -2.82
C CYS A 21 -15.11 -2.79 -1.38
N SER A 22 -14.13 -3.60 -0.98
CA SER A 22 -13.97 -4.05 0.39
C SER A 22 -13.70 -2.89 1.36
N GLY A 23 -12.84 -1.94 0.97
CA GLY A 23 -12.55 -0.74 1.76
C GLY A 23 -13.80 0.10 2.01
N ILE A 24 -14.59 0.36 0.97
CA ILE A 24 -15.87 1.07 1.07
C ILE A 24 -16.87 0.30 1.95
N ALA A 25 -16.98 -1.02 1.77
CA ALA A 25 -17.82 -1.85 2.62
C ALA A 25 -17.40 -1.74 4.09
N GLY A 26 -16.09 -1.82 4.38
CA GLY A 26 -15.53 -1.63 5.72
C GLY A 26 -15.92 -0.28 6.34
N ILE A 27 -15.84 0.81 5.56
CA ILE A 27 -16.26 2.16 5.99
C ILE A 27 -17.75 2.17 6.33
N ILE A 28 -18.59 1.63 5.46
CA ILE A 28 -20.05 1.57 5.66
C ILE A 28 -20.36 0.79 6.93
N PHE A 29 -19.78 -0.41 7.10
CA PHE A 29 -20.00 -1.22 8.31
C PHE A 29 -19.51 -0.55 9.59
N ALA A 30 -18.42 0.22 9.53
CA ALA A 30 -17.95 1.00 10.68
C ALA A 30 -18.92 2.12 11.07
N LEU A 31 -19.57 2.75 10.10
CA LEU A 31 -20.48 3.88 10.33
C LEU A 31 -21.92 3.46 10.66
N VAL A 32 -22.37 2.32 10.12
CA VAL A 32 -23.73 1.84 10.36
C VAL A 32 -23.87 1.38 11.80
N ASN A 33 -24.72 2.09 12.54
CA ASN A 33 -25.12 1.72 13.89
C ASN A 33 -26.40 0.87 13.81
N ASN A 34 -26.27 -0.42 13.51
CA ASN A 34 -27.42 -1.30 13.39
C ASN A 34 -27.75 -1.89 14.78
N PRO A 35 -28.93 -1.61 15.37
CA PRO A 35 -29.32 -2.12 16.68
C PRO A 35 -29.44 -3.65 16.72
N HIS A 36 -29.54 -4.30 15.55
CA HIS A 36 -29.62 -5.76 15.43
C HIS A 36 -28.25 -6.44 15.28
N THR A 37 -27.17 -5.69 15.02
CA THR A 37 -25.82 -6.22 14.99
C THR A 37 -25.15 -6.02 16.35
N ASN A 38 -24.67 -7.12 16.95
CA ASN A 38 -23.80 -7.04 18.14
C ASN A 38 -22.68 -6.02 17.88
N GLU A 39 -22.40 -5.14 18.83
CA GLU A 39 -21.33 -4.14 18.75
C GLU A 39 -19.99 -4.73 18.29
N LYS A 40 -19.73 -5.99 18.63
CA LYS A 40 -18.54 -6.76 18.21
C LYS A 40 -18.35 -6.75 16.68
N TRP A 41 -19.40 -7.07 15.92
CA TRP A 41 -19.32 -7.16 14.46
C TRP A 41 -19.10 -5.82 13.79
N SER A 42 -19.55 -4.73 14.40
CA SER A 42 -19.32 -3.37 13.91
C SER A 42 -17.84 -2.97 13.90
N PHE A 43 -16.98 -3.67 14.64
CA PHE A 43 -15.52 -3.48 14.63
C PHE A 43 -14.80 -4.57 13.86
N ILE A 44 -15.24 -5.81 13.99
CA ILE A 44 -14.58 -6.97 13.39
C ILE A 44 -14.66 -6.93 11.86
N ILE A 45 -15.83 -6.62 11.29
CA ILE A 45 -16.02 -6.56 9.84
C ILE A 45 -15.12 -5.51 9.18
N PRO A 46 -15.06 -4.24 9.63
CA PRO A 46 -14.14 -3.25 9.07
C PRO A 46 -12.67 -3.68 9.11
N LEU A 47 -12.24 -4.36 10.17
CA LEU A 47 -10.87 -4.85 10.29
C LEU A 47 -10.59 -6.00 9.31
N PHE A 48 -11.53 -6.92 9.11
CA PHE A 48 -11.41 -7.94 8.07
C PHE A 48 -11.36 -7.31 6.67
N CYS A 49 -12.20 -6.30 6.40
CA CYS A 49 -12.16 -5.55 5.15
C CYS A 49 -10.79 -4.89 4.95
N LEU A 50 -10.21 -4.28 5.99
CA LEU A 50 -8.88 -3.68 5.94
C LEU A 50 -7.79 -4.72 5.62
N MET A 51 -7.83 -5.89 6.27
CA MET A 51 -6.90 -6.98 6.00
C MET A 51 -7.06 -7.51 4.57
N PHE A 52 -8.29 -7.65 4.11
CA PHE A 52 -8.58 -8.09 2.75
C PHE A 52 -8.09 -7.08 1.70
N CYS A 53 -8.21 -5.76 1.96
CA CYS A 53 -7.58 -4.73 1.12
C CYS A 53 -6.07 -4.94 1.01
N GLY A 54 -5.37 -5.21 2.13
CA GLY A 54 -3.94 -5.47 2.12
C GLY A 54 -3.55 -6.74 1.36
N LEU A 55 -4.41 -7.77 1.37
CA LEU A 55 -4.23 -8.96 0.54
C LEU A 55 -4.38 -8.60 -0.94
N CYS A 56 -5.44 -7.88 -1.32
CA CYS A 56 -5.67 -7.45 -2.70
C CYS A 56 -4.48 -6.65 -3.23
N ASP A 57 -3.97 -5.66 -2.48
CA ASP A 57 -2.79 -4.87 -2.82
C ASP A 57 -1.53 -5.74 -3.01
N THR A 58 -1.32 -6.73 -2.15
CA THR A 58 -0.17 -7.63 -2.29
C THR A 58 -0.23 -8.45 -3.58
N PHE A 59 -1.44 -8.84 -4.00
CA PHE A 59 -1.64 -9.69 -5.17
C PHE A 59 -1.77 -8.93 -6.48
N ASP A 60 -2.25 -7.69 -6.49
CA ASP A 60 -2.45 -6.92 -7.73
C ASP A 60 -1.13 -6.65 -8.45
N GLY A 61 -0.06 -6.32 -7.74
CA GLY A 61 1.27 -6.18 -8.30
C GLY A 61 1.82 -7.48 -8.91
N VAL A 62 1.45 -8.66 -8.37
CA VAL A 62 1.81 -9.96 -8.94
C VAL A 62 1.01 -10.20 -10.23
N VAL A 63 -0.30 -9.99 -10.18
CA VAL A 63 -1.19 -10.18 -11.34
C VAL A 63 -0.88 -9.19 -12.45
N ALA A 64 -0.57 -7.93 -12.10
CA ALA A 64 -0.17 -6.92 -13.07
C ALA A 64 1.06 -7.33 -13.91
N ARG A 65 1.99 -8.10 -13.33
CA ARG A 65 3.19 -8.62 -14.03
C ARG A 65 2.91 -9.79 -14.95
N THR A 66 1.78 -10.47 -14.84
CA THR A 66 1.43 -11.61 -15.72
C THR A 66 1.04 -11.16 -17.12
N LYS A 67 0.53 -9.92 -17.28
CA LYS A 67 0.13 -9.37 -18.57
C LYS A 67 1.35 -8.87 -19.35
N LYS A 68 1.76 -9.63 -20.37
CA LYS A 68 2.80 -9.22 -21.33
C LYS A 68 2.21 -8.19 -22.32
N GLY A 69 3.00 -7.16 -22.69
CA GLY A 69 2.59 -6.17 -23.72
C GLY A 69 1.64 -5.08 -23.23
N ARG A 70 1.63 -4.74 -21.93
CA ARG A 70 0.90 -3.55 -21.42
C ARG A 70 1.44 -2.28 -22.05
N THR A 71 0.53 -1.42 -22.52
CA THR A 71 0.88 -0.08 -22.98
C THR A 71 1.32 0.80 -21.80
N LYS A 72 2.08 1.88 -22.09
CA LYS A 72 2.49 2.85 -21.06
C LYS A 72 1.25 3.47 -20.36
N ASN A 73 0.19 3.75 -21.11
CA ASN A 73 -1.04 4.31 -20.55
C ASN A 73 -1.77 3.34 -19.63
N GLU A 74 -1.84 2.05 -19.98
CA GLU A 74 -2.42 1.02 -19.11
C GLU A 74 -1.64 0.87 -17.79
N LYS A 75 -0.31 0.98 -17.86
CA LYS A 75 0.57 0.89 -16.70
C LYS A 75 0.35 2.08 -15.75
N ARG A 76 0.35 3.30 -16.31
CA ARG A 76 0.10 4.54 -15.56
C ARG A 76 -1.30 4.57 -14.96
N PHE A 77 -2.32 4.15 -15.71
CA PHE A 77 -3.68 4.07 -15.19
C PHE A 77 -3.76 3.09 -14.01
N GLY A 78 -3.15 1.90 -14.13
CA GLY A 78 -3.10 0.91 -13.05
C GLY A 78 -2.48 1.47 -11.77
N SER A 79 -1.33 2.13 -11.86
CA SER A 79 -0.64 2.74 -10.72
C SER A 79 -1.46 3.87 -10.08
N GLN A 80 -2.16 4.71 -10.87
CA GLN A 80 -2.98 5.78 -10.34
C GLN A 80 -4.23 5.25 -9.61
N ILE A 81 -4.92 4.27 -10.17
CA ILE A 81 -6.11 3.70 -9.55
C ILE A 81 -5.76 2.95 -8.25
N ASP A 82 -4.60 2.31 -8.23
CA ASP A 82 -4.03 1.65 -7.07
C ASP A 82 -3.81 2.66 -5.92
N SER A 83 -3.08 3.74 -6.16
CA SER A 83 -2.86 4.80 -5.16
C SER A 83 -4.15 5.45 -4.66
N LEU A 84 -5.16 5.63 -5.53
CA LEU A 84 -6.47 6.15 -5.13
C LEU A 84 -7.24 5.15 -4.25
N SER A 85 -7.18 3.87 -4.60
CA SER A 85 -7.74 2.78 -3.80
C SER A 85 -7.08 2.69 -2.42
N ASP A 86 -5.77 2.75 -2.38
CA ASP A 86 -4.95 2.70 -1.16
C ASP A 86 -5.27 3.85 -0.22
N MET A 87 -5.52 5.06 -0.75
CA MET A 87 -5.92 6.19 0.08
C MET A 87 -7.23 5.91 0.82
N VAL A 88 -8.20 5.27 0.16
CA VAL A 88 -9.48 4.91 0.80
C VAL A 88 -9.29 3.76 1.79
N CYS A 89 -8.59 2.70 1.38
CA CYS A 89 -8.42 1.49 2.18
C CYS A 89 -7.52 1.70 3.40
N PHE A 90 -6.38 2.38 3.24
CA PHE A 90 -5.36 2.48 4.28
C PHE A 90 -5.24 3.90 4.88
N GLY A 91 -5.74 4.92 4.19
CA GLY A 91 -5.84 6.27 4.75
C GLY A 91 -7.15 6.51 5.47
N VAL A 92 -8.28 6.32 4.79
CA VAL A 92 -9.60 6.71 5.32
C VAL A 92 -10.18 5.66 6.26
N LEU A 93 -10.19 4.38 5.88
CA LEU A 93 -10.83 3.31 6.67
C LEU A 93 -10.27 3.21 8.11
N PRO A 94 -8.95 3.25 8.39
CA PRO A 94 -8.44 3.24 9.76
C PRO A 94 -8.87 4.48 10.58
N ALA A 95 -8.94 5.65 9.94
CA ALA A 95 -9.42 6.86 10.59
C ALA A 95 -10.90 6.74 10.98
N VAL A 96 -11.73 6.18 10.08
CA VAL A 96 -13.16 5.91 10.35
C VAL A 96 -13.34 4.89 11.48
N ILE A 97 -12.50 3.84 11.52
CA ILE A 97 -12.49 2.89 12.65
C ILE A 97 -12.15 3.63 13.96
N GLY A 98 -11.15 4.52 13.95
CA GLY A 98 -10.80 5.35 15.11
C GLY A 98 -11.97 6.22 15.57
N PHE A 99 -12.66 6.87 14.65
CA PHE A 99 -13.86 7.66 14.94
C PHE A 99 -14.96 6.77 15.59
N ARG A 100 -15.14 5.58 15.09
CA ARG A 100 -16.10 4.59 15.62
C ARG A 100 -15.74 4.12 17.03
N ILE A 101 -14.45 3.95 17.35
CA ILE A 101 -13.95 3.56 18.67
C ILE A 101 -14.29 4.62 19.74
N GLY A 102 -14.47 5.88 19.34
CA GLY A 102 -14.81 6.97 20.26
C GLY A 102 -13.89 8.19 20.13
N LEU A 103 -13.01 8.26 19.12
CA LEU A 103 -12.18 9.43 18.87
C LEU A 103 -13.01 10.56 18.20
N LYS A 104 -14.01 11.09 18.93
CA LYS A 104 -15.00 12.05 18.42
C LYS A 104 -14.79 13.50 18.89
N GLN A 105 -13.93 13.72 19.88
CA GLN A 105 -13.62 15.07 20.36
C GLN A 105 -12.81 15.84 19.30
N PRO A 106 -12.89 17.19 19.27
CA PRO A 106 -12.18 18.00 18.27
C PRO A 106 -10.68 17.69 18.17
N THR A 107 -10.02 17.46 19.30
CA THR A 107 -8.59 17.08 19.35
C THR A 107 -8.30 15.77 18.64
N TRP A 108 -9.17 14.77 18.79
CA TRP A 108 -9.04 13.50 18.10
C TRP A 108 -9.38 13.61 16.62
N ILE A 109 -10.34 14.46 16.24
CA ILE A 109 -10.65 14.71 14.83
C ILE A 109 -9.44 15.31 14.11
N ILE A 110 -8.72 16.24 14.75
CA ILE A 110 -7.47 16.78 14.19
C ILE A 110 -6.45 15.66 13.97
N LEU A 111 -6.31 14.70 14.89
CA LEU A 111 -5.42 13.56 14.74
C LEU A 111 -5.84 12.66 13.58
N LEU A 112 -7.14 12.38 13.42
CA LEU A 112 -7.65 11.57 12.30
C LEU A 112 -7.36 12.25 10.96
N VAL A 113 -7.59 13.57 10.87
CA VAL A 113 -7.26 14.37 9.67
C VAL A 113 -5.75 14.35 9.41
N PHE A 114 -4.93 14.55 10.45
CA PHE A 114 -3.47 14.46 10.34
C PHE A 114 -3.03 13.11 9.77
N TYR A 115 -3.55 12.00 10.28
CA TYR A 115 -3.23 10.67 9.79
C TYR A 115 -3.57 10.51 8.30
N CYS A 116 -4.78 10.91 7.89
CA CYS A 116 -5.19 10.87 6.48
C CYS A 116 -4.28 11.73 5.59
N LEU A 117 -3.89 12.93 6.06
CA LEU A 117 -3.00 13.83 5.35
C LEU A 117 -1.60 13.20 5.16
N MET A 118 -1.06 12.52 6.18
CA MET A 118 0.24 11.83 6.09
C MET A 118 0.17 10.66 5.10
N ALA A 119 -0.91 9.88 5.11
CA ALA A 119 -1.14 8.81 4.13
C ALA A 119 -1.22 9.37 2.70
N LEU A 120 -1.97 10.46 2.49
CA LEU A 120 -2.07 11.15 1.20
C LEU A 120 -0.71 11.62 0.70
N THR A 121 0.06 12.29 1.56
CA THR A 121 1.40 12.78 1.24
C THR A 121 2.33 11.63 0.86
N ARG A 122 2.24 10.51 1.57
CA ARG A 122 3.04 9.31 1.28
C ARG A 122 2.73 8.72 -0.08
N LEU A 123 1.45 8.56 -0.42
CA LEU A 123 1.02 8.02 -1.71
C LEU A 123 1.38 8.94 -2.87
N ALA A 124 1.18 10.25 -2.70
CA ALA A 124 1.60 11.24 -3.69
C ALA A 124 3.11 11.19 -3.96
N TRP A 125 3.93 11.09 -2.89
CA TRP A 125 5.39 10.96 -3.02
C TRP A 125 5.78 9.67 -3.74
N PHE A 126 5.11 8.55 -3.45
CA PHE A 126 5.35 7.28 -4.11
C PHE A 126 5.12 7.36 -5.63
N ASN A 127 4.03 8.03 -6.04
CA ASN A 127 3.75 8.25 -7.46
C ASN A 127 4.81 9.10 -8.17
N VAL A 128 5.37 10.11 -7.49
CA VAL A 128 6.50 10.91 -8.02
C VAL A 128 7.74 10.04 -8.20
N GLU A 129 8.11 9.23 -7.18
CA GLU A 129 9.26 8.31 -7.27
C GLU A 129 9.10 7.27 -8.41
N GLU A 130 7.87 6.83 -8.68
CA GLU A 130 7.60 5.89 -9.78
C GLU A 130 7.80 6.54 -11.14
N ILE A 131 7.32 7.76 -11.32
CA ILE A 131 7.53 8.54 -12.56
C ILE A 131 9.02 8.83 -12.79
N GLU A 132 9.75 9.23 -11.75
CA GLU A 132 11.20 9.47 -11.86
C GLU A 132 11.96 8.20 -12.29
N LYS A 133 11.56 7.03 -11.78
CA LYS A 133 12.15 5.75 -12.20
C LYS A 133 11.87 5.45 -13.67
N GLU A 134 10.62 5.65 -14.12
CA GLU A 134 10.27 5.46 -15.54
C GLU A 134 11.09 6.36 -16.46
N VAL A 135 11.28 7.63 -16.08
CA VAL A 135 12.07 8.60 -16.86
C VAL A 135 13.54 8.19 -16.90
N ASN A 136 14.13 7.84 -15.77
CA ASN A 136 15.53 7.42 -15.68
C ASN A 136 15.81 6.10 -16.44
N GLU A 137 14.88 5.14 -16.39
CA GLU A 137 14.97 3.90 -17.19
C GLU A 137 14.90 4.20 -18.69
N ALA A 138 14.05 5.15 -19.11
CA ALA A 138 13.94 5.57 -20.52
C ALA A 138 15.20 6.29 -21.02
N LEU A 139 15.79 7.17 -20.20
CA LEU A 139 17.03 7.87 -20.53
C LEU A 139 18.20 6.89 -20.66
N ALA A 140 18.37 5.97 -19.71
CA ALA A 140 19.41 4.94 -19.75
C ALA A 140 19.28 4.01 -20.97
N ALA A 141 18.04 3.69 -21.37
CA ALA A 141 17.78 2.91 -22.59
C ALA A 141 18.18 3.68 -23.87
N ALA A 142 17.90 4.99 -23.91
CA ALA A 142 18.27 5.86 -25.04
C ALA A 142 19.80 6.03 -25.16
N GLU A 143 20.50 6.21 -24.05
CA GLU A 143 21.96 6.29 -23.99
C GLU A 143 22.63 4.98 -24.47
N ASN A 144 22.12 3.84 -24.02
CA ASN A 144 22.60 2.54 -24.47
C ASN A 144 22.38 2.28 -25.98
N GLN A 145 21.27 2.79 -26.55
CA GLN A 145 21.02 2.70 -27.97
C GLN A 145 21.98 3.60 -28.77
N LYS A 146 22.24 4.82 -28.26
CA LYS A 146 23.17 5.74 -28.90
C LYS A 146 24.59 5.16 -28.91
N SER A 147 25.06 4.61 -27.78
CA SER A 147 26.38 3.97 -27.68
C SER A 147 26.53 2.73 -28.60
N ARG A 148 25.44 2.00 -28.84
CA ARG A 148 25.45 0.90 -29.81
C ARG A 148 25.58 1.37 -31.24
N ASN A 149 24.80 2.39 -31.62
CA ASN A 149 24.85 2.96 -32.96
C ASN A 149 26.20 3.64 -33.24
N ASP A 150 26.80 4.29 -32.22
CA ASP A 150 28.12 4.90 -32.32
C ASP A 150 29.22 3.82 -32.49
N ASN A 151 29.09 2.67 -31.82
CA ASN A 151 30.01 1.53 -31.97
C ASN A 151 29.85 0.80 -33.32
N GLU A 152 28.64 0.66 -33.88
CA GLU A 152 28.45 0.13 -35.23
C GLU A 152 29.09 1.01 -36.32
N ASN A 153 29.13 2.33 -36.09
CA ASN A 153 29.82 3.26 -37.00
C ASN A 153 31.34 3.33 -36.77
N LEU A 154 31.88 2.75 -35.67
CA LEU A 154 33.29 2.75 -35.31
C LEU A 154 34.02 1.45 -35.67
N GLU A 155 33.32 0.37 -36.12
CA GLU A 155 33.96 -0.85 -36.60
C GLU A 155 34.77 -0.65 -37.89
N GLU A 156 34.69 0.52 -38.55
CA GLU A 156 35.54 0.89 -39.66
C GLU A 156 36.94 1.47 -39.25
N ASN A 157 37.26 1.65 -37.94
CA ASN A 157 38.55 2.21 -37.53
C ASN A 157 39.02 1.69 -36.17
N PRO A 158 39.91 0.66 -36.10
CA PRO A 158 40.21 -0.04 -34.84
C PRO A 158 41.22 0.64 -33.91
N ALA A 159 41.59 1.91 -34.10
CA ALA A 159 42.70 2.54 -33.39
C ALA A 159 42.37 3.41 -32.15
N LEU A 160 41.08 3.52 -31.71
CA LEU A 160 40.68 4.43 -30.61
C LEU A 160 39.91 3.76 -29.46
N THR A 161 40.04 2.45 -29.25
CA THR A 161 39.17 1.65 -28.39
C THR A 161 39.60 1.47 -26.94
N GLU A 162 40.69 2.06 -26.46
CA GLU A 162 41.20 1.77 -25.10
C GLU A 162 40.92 2.82 -24.01
N GLU A 163 40.49 4.02 -24.34
CA GLU A 163 40.30 5.10 -23.33
C GLU A 163 38.87 5.43 -22.92
N ALA A 164 37.85 4.93 -23.65
CA ALA A 164 36.44 5.25 -23.40
C ALA A 164 35.72 4.24 -22.47
N ALA A 165 36.36 3.13 -22.10
CA ALA A 165 35.74 2.06 -21.33
C ALA A 165 35.78 2.23 -19.80
N ALA A 166 36.31 3.32 -19.27
CA ALA A 166 36.63 3.44 -17.83
C ALA A 166 35.66 4.26 -16.98
N THR A 167 34.56 4.83 -17.47
CA THR A 167 33.81 5.84 -16.70
C THR A 167 32.29 5.62 -16.54
N VAL A 168 31.74 4.47 -16.90
CA VAL A 168 30.35 4.21 -16.51
C VAL A 168 30.27 2.86 -15.81
N ASP A 169 30.12 2.87 -14.50
CA ASP A 169 29.84 1.68 -13.69
C ASP A 169 28.37 1.25 -13.92
N PRO A 170 28.10 0.15 -14.67
CA PRO A 170 26.74 -0.34 -14.93
C PRO A 170 26.10 -0.98 -13.70
N ARG A 171 26.71 -0.84 -12.53
CA ARG A 171 26.31 -1.46 -11.27
C ARG A 171 25.80 -0.48 -10.24
N GLU A 172 25.08 0.56 -10.61
CA GLU A 172 24.22 1.17 -9.64
C GLU A 172 23.09 0.16 -9.35
N LYS A 173 23.45 -0.82 -8.52
CA LYS A 173 22.54 -1.83 -7.96
C LYS A 173 21.21 -1.14 -7.69
N ARG A 174 20.16 -1.53 -8.41
CA ARG A 174 18.75 -1.21 -8.08
C ARG A 174 18.66 -1.10 -6.57
N ARG A 175 18.55 0.13 -6.07
CA ARG A 175 18.49 0.35 -4.62
C ARG A 175 17.27 -0.38 -4.09
N LYS A 176 17.49 -1.51 -3.41
CA LYS A 176 16.47 -2.38 -2.81
C LYS A 176 15.90 -1.78 -1.52
N PHE A 177 15.84 -0.45 -1.42
CA PHE A 177 15.37 0.22 -0.22
C PHE A 177 14.19 1.11 -0.54
N TYR A 178 13.12 0.96 0.24
CA TYR A 178 12.04 1.94 0.30
C TYR A 178 12.42 3.08 1.23
N HIS A 179 12.01 4.29 0.89
CA HIS A 179 12.08 5.43 1.77
C HIS A 179 10.75 5.51 2.55
N GLY A 180 10.75 5.20 3.86
CA GLY A 180 9.58 5.26 4.74
C GLY A 180 8.71 4.01 4.75
N LEU A 181 7.66 4.00 5.60
CA LEU A 181 6.74 2.89 5.78
C LEU A 181 5.80 2.76 4.56
N PRO A 182 5.66 1.57 3.92
CA PRO A 182 4.60 1.32 2.95
C PRO A 182 3.22 1.48 3.60
N VAL A 183 2.29 2.16 2.90
CA VAL A 183 0.94 2.44 3.44
C VAL A 183 0.16 1.15 3.68
N THR A 184 0.37 0.14 2.87
CA THR A 184 -0.26 -1.18 2.95
C THR A 184 0.01 -1.95 4.24
N ASN A 185 1.12 -1.64 4.96
CA ASN A 185 1.41 -2.24 6.26
C ASN A 185 0.34 -1.95 7.33
N VAL A 186 -0.45 -0.93 7.13
CA VAL A 186 -1.61 -0.56 7.96
C VAL A 186 -2.61 -1.71 8.07
N ALA A 187 -2.76 -2.49 6.99
CA ALA A 187 -3.64 -3.66 6.94
C ALA A 187 -3.35 -4.71 8.02
N TRP A 188 -2.13 -4.72 8.56
CA TRP A 188 -1.69 -5.67 9.59
C TRP A 188 -1.50 -4.99 10.94
N ILE A 189 -1.01 -3.75 10.95
CA ILE A 189 -0.74 -3.00 12.17
C ILE A 189 -2.02 -2.77 12.98
N PHE A 190 -3.07 -2.24 12.36
CA PHE A 190 -4.30 -1.89 13.09
C PHE A 190 -5.09 -3.11 13.60
N PRO A 191 -5.25 -4.22 12.86
CA PRO A 191 -5.83 -5.43 13.44
C PRO A 191 -5.04 -5.96 14.65
N LEU A 192 -3.70 -5.93 14.60
CA LEU A 192 -2.87 -6.32 15.75
C LEU A 192 -3.05 -5.37 16.94
N VAL A 193 -3.08 -4.06 16.71
CA VAL A 193 -3.41 -3.07 17.76
C VAL A 193 -4.78 -3.35 18.35
N PHE A 194 -5.74 -3.73 17.50
CA PHE A 194 -7.12 -4.00 17.94
C PHE A 194 -7.24 -5.23 18.83
N CYS A 195 -6.32 -6.18 18.75
CA CYS A 195 -6.25 -7.35 19.66
C CYS A 195 -6.10 -6.96 21.12
N PHE A 196 -5.57 -5.76 21.41
CA PHE A 196 -5.44 -5.27 22.79
C PHE A 196 -6.73 -4.65 23.34
N LYS A 197 -7.77 -4.47 22.54
CA LYS A 197 -9.03 -3.85 22.98
C LYS A 197 -9.67 -4.55 24.18
N PRO A 198 -9.79 -5.89 24.21
CA PRO A 198 -10.40 -6.58 25.35
C PRO A 198 -9.65 -6.38 26.67
N PHE A 199 -8.33 -6.14 26.62
CA PHE A 199 -7.48 -5.97 27.80
C PHE A 199 -7.45 -4.53 28.32
N LEU A 200 -7.53 -3.54 27.43
CA LEU A 200 -7.43 -2.13 27.80
C LEU A 200 -8.80 -1.46 28.06
N GLY A 201 -9.89 -2.06 27.60
CA GLY A 201 -11.22 -1.51 27.82
C GLY A 201 -11.32 -0.04 27.39
N VAL A 202 -11.61 0.85 28.35
CA VAL A 202 -11.81 2.30 28.12
C VAL A 202 -10.52 2.99 27.61
N TYR A 203 -9.35 2.52 27.99
CA TYR A 203 -8.06 3.10 27.57
C TYR A 203 -7.64 2.74 26.15
N PHE A 204 -8.36 1.81 25.51
CA PHE A 204 -8.03 1.38 24.15
C PHE A 204 -8.04 2.53 23.14
N GLY A 205 -8.94 3.51 23.30
CA GLY A 205 -8.99 4.70 22.44
C GLY A 205 -7.66 5.46 22.40
N PHE A 206 -6.98 5.59 23.53
CA PHE A 206 -5.66 6.23 23.59
C PHE A 206 -4.57 5.42 22.89
N LEU A 207 -4.57 4.08 23.05
CA LEU A 207 -3.63 3.21 22.33
C LEU A 207 -3.83 3.32 20.82
N TYR A 208 -5.08 3.29 20.35
CA TYR A 208 -5.39 3.40 18.93
C TYR A 208 -5.01 4.78 18.37
N ALA A 209 -5.25 5.84 19.10
CA ALA A 209 -4.84 7.20 18.76
C ALA A 209 -3.30 7.32 18.68
N ALA A 210 -2.59 6.78 19.65
CA ALA A 210 -1.12 6.73 19.62
C ALA A 210 -0.59 5.94 18.39
N ALA A 211 -1.23 4.83 18.05
CA ALA A 211 -0.88 4.05 16.86
C ALA A 211 -1.12 4.86 15.57
N LEU A 212 -2.26 5.57 15.44
CA LEU A 212 -2.53 6.46 14.31
C LEU A 212 -1.46 7.56 14.18
N PHE A 213 -1.09 8.19 15.30
CA PHE A 213 -0.06 9.21 15.30
C PHE A 213 1.30 8.67 14.85
N VAL A 214 1.76 7.59 15.47
CA VAL A 214 3.06 6.97 15.17
C VAL A 214 3.11 6.51 13.71
N VAL A 215 2.09 5.82 13.22
CA VAL A 215 2.02 5.35 11.83
C VAL A 215 1.98 6.54 10.86
N GLY A 216 1.20 7.60 11.17
CA GLY A 216 1.17 8.82 10.37
C GLY A 216 2.54 9.48 10.26
N VAL A 217 3.29 9.59 11.36
CA VAL A 217 4.66 10.11 11.35
C VAL A 217 5.58 9.21 10.52
N LEU A 218 5.48 7.87 10.67
CA LEU A 218 6.29 6.91 9.94
C LEU A 218 6.06 6.92 8.42
N PHE A 219 4.92 7.40 7.95
CA PHE A 219 4.67 7.58 6.52
C PHE A 219 5.57 8.64 5.88
N VAL A 220 5.90 9.70 6.61
CA VAL A 220 6.64 10.85 6.08
C VAL A 220 8.13 10.80 6.45
N VAL A 221 8.48 10.12 7.54
CA VAL A 221 9.89 10.01 7.94
C VAL A 221 10.67 9.14 6.95
N LYS A 222 11.76 9.70 6.41
CA LYS A 222 12.65 9.00 5.48
C LYS A 222 13.58 8.06 6.26
N PHE A 223 13.25 6.78 6.31
CA PHE A 223 14.14 5.73 6.79
C PHE A 223 14.27 4.61 5.75
N LYS A 224 15.44 3.99 5.69
CA LYS A 224 15.72 2.94 4.71
C LYS A 224 15.22 1.61 5.25
N ILE A 225 14.10 1.10 4.73
CA ILE A 225 13.67 -0.28 4.99
C ILE A 225 14.17 -1.17 3.87
N LYS A 226 14.78 -2.31 4.25
CA LYS A 226 15.09 -3.37 3.28
C LYS A 226 13.76 -3.93 2.75
N LYS A 227 13.60 -3.92 1.43
CA LYS A 227 12.42 -4.46 0.76
C LYS A 227 12.26 -5.94 1.14
N LEU A 228 11.20 -6.27 1.87
CA LEU A 228 10.78 -7.66 2.05
C LEU A 228 10.40 -8.23 0.67
N ASN A 229 11.00 -9.35 0.30
CA ASN A 229 10.61 -10.04 -0.92
C ASN A 229 9.16 -10.53 -0.75
N ALA A 230 8.37 -10.55 -1.83
CA ALA A 230 6.99 -11.06 -1.80
C ALA A 230 6.88 -12.45 -1.13
N LYS A 231 7.89 -13.32 -1.32
CA LYS A 231 7.99 -14.62 -0.67
C LYS A 231 8.12 -14.55 0.87
N GLN A 232 8.62 -13.44 1.42
CA GLN A 232 8.76 -13.22 2.86
C GLN A 232 7.58 -12.45 3.43
N ALA A 233 6.90 -11.63 2.62
CA ALA A 233 5.72 -10.88 3.04
C ALA A 233 4.50 -11.79 3.23
N VAL A 234 4.27 -12.74 2.31
CA VAL A 234 3.12 -13.66 2.36
C VAL A 234 3.02 -14.44 3.68
N PRO A 235 4.07 -15.13 4.20
CA PRO A 235 3.97 -15.86 5.46
C PRO A 235 3.72 -14.93 6.66
N VAL A 236 4.26 -13.72 6.67
CA VAL A 236 3.98 -12.72 7.73
C VAL A 236 2.51 -12.30 7.70
N ILE A 237 1.97 -12.06 6.53
CA ILE A 237 0.57 -11.72 6.31
C ILE A 237 -0.34 -12.85 6.83
N ILE A 238 -0.06 -14.09 6.43
CA ILE A 238 -0.83 -15.26 6.87
C ILE A 238 -0.76 -15.42 8.39
N LEU A 239 0.43 -15.27 8.98
CA LEU A 239 0.62 -15.36 10.42
C LEU A 239 -0.20 -14.28 11.16
N CYS A 240 -0.15 -13.02 10.71
CA CYS A 240 -0.95 -11.94 11.30
C CYS A 240 -2.46 -12.22 11.17
N ALA A 241 -2.91 -12.73 10.03
CA ALA A 241 -4.31 -13.10 9.81
C ALA A 241 -4.75 -14.24 10.75
N LEU A 242 -3.91 -15.26 10.94
CA LEU A 242 -4.17 -16.37 11.86
C LEU A 242 -4.20 -15.91 13.32
N ILE A 243 -3.27 -15.06 13.74
CA ILE A 243 -3.26 -14.47 15.08
C ILE A 243 -4.54 -13.66 15.30
N PHE A 244 -4.91 -12.80 14.36
CA PHE A 244 -6.13 -12.00 14.47
C PHE A 244 -7.38 -12.88 14.53
N ALA A 245 -7.51 -13.88 13.65
CA ALA A 245 -8.63 -14.81 13.66
C ALA A 245 -8.68 -15.61 14.95
N GLY A 246 -7.55 -16.08 15.45
CA GLY A 246 -7.43 -16.81 16.73
C GLY A 246 -7.85 -15.94 17.92
N LEU A 247 -7.45 -14.67 17.95
CA LEU A 247 -7.83 -13.74 19.03
C LEU A 247 -9.32 -13.36 18.95
N VAL A 248 -9.88 -13.22 17.75
CA VAL A 248 -11.32 -13.01 17.57
C VAL A 248 -12.10 -14.21 18.06
N THR A 249 -11.72 -15.44 17.69
CA THR A 249 -12.38 -16.66 18.17
C THR A 249 -12.26 -16.81 19.68
N LEU A 250 -11.08 -16.59 20.25
CA LEU A 250 -10.85 -16.65 21.70
C LEU A 250 -11.73 -15.62 22.44
N SER A 251 -11.85 -14.39 21.94
CA SER A 251 -12.68 -13.37 22.56
C SER A 251 -14.18 -13.67 22.46
N VAL A 252 -14.61 -14.33 21.38
CA VAL A 252 -16.00 -14.80 21.24
C VAL A 252 -16.27 -15.93 22.22
N VAL A 253 -15.37 -16.91 22.33
CA VAL A 253 -15.50 -18.07 23.23
C VAL A 253 -15.48 -17.63 24.70
N LEU A 254 -14.57 -16.74 25.06
CA LEU A 254 -14.44 -16.25 26.45
C LEU A 254 -15.45 -15.14 26.79
N GLN A 255 -16.36 -14.79 25.87
CA GLN A 255 -17.34 -13.71 26.04
C GLN A 255 -16.74 -12.38 26.51
N LEU A 256 -15.48 -12.11 26.17
CA LEU A 256 -14.83 -10.85 26.49
C LEU A 256 -15.61 -9.68 25.89
N LYS A 257 -15.82 -8.62 26.67
CA LYS A 257 -16.47 -7.39 26.17
C LYS A 257 -15.52 -6.70 25.20
N TRP A 258 -16.02 -6.46 24.00
CA TRP A 258 -15.32 -5.73 22.95
C TRP A 258 -15.68 -4.25 22.99
#